data_c335f1de055ac456a50fefe1be78a462
#
_entry.id   c335f1de055ac456a50fefe1be78a462
#
_cell.length_a   1.000
_cell.length_b   1.000
_cell.length_c   1.000
_cell.angle_alpha   90.00
_cell.angle_beta   90.00
_cell.angle_gamma   90.00
#
_symmetry.space_group_name_H-M   'P 1'
#
loop_
_entity.id
_entity.type
_entity.pdbx_description
1 polymer ?
#
loop_
_entity_poly.entity_id
_entity_poly.type
_entity_poly.pdbx_seq_one_letter_code
_entity_poly.pdbx_strand_id
1 'polypeptide(L)'
;RPALAPTTIVRKLAELGAYGVNLHDNDLVPSGASASERDKIVREFKHVLADTGMKVPMATTNLFSDPAFRDGAFTSRDSRVRAYALQKTLAAIDLGVELGATTYVCWGGREGVETNAAKDPRTALAWYRDAINYLCEYVQSQRYDLRFALEAKPNEPRGDIFLPTTGHMLAFIYTLDHPELVGVNPEVAHERMAGLDFSHAVAQALEAGKLFHIDLNGQQVGRFDQDLRFGSDDPKGAFFLVKLLEDAEWPGMRHFDSHAYRTEDEAGVWDFATGSMRAYLILKDKVARFNADPEIQQLLAEVDGGKAGARVSFSELRNTKFDLAALRSRGYAYERLDQLTMELLLGVR
;
A
#
# COMPACT_ATOMS: atom_id res chain seq x y z
N ARG A 1 9.41 -7.02 24.17
CA ARG A 1 8.20 -7.85 24.37
C ARG A 1 8.46 -9.27 23.89
N PRO A 2 7.89 -10.31 24.50
CA PRO A 2 7.94 -11.65 23.94
C PRO A 2 7.16 -11.69 22.60
N ALA A 3 7.64 -12.50 21.66
CA ALA A 3 6.90 -12.74 20.43
C ALA A 3 5.62 -13.53 20.74
N LEU A 4 4.50 -13.11 20.19
CA LEU A 4 3.24 -13.84 20.30
C LEU A 4 3.12 -14.87 19.18
N ALA A 5 2.46 -15.99 19.46
CA ALA A 5 2.16 -16.98 18.42
C ALA A 5 1.19 -16.38 17.39
N PRO A 6 1.35 -16.67 16.08
CA PRO A 6 0.45 -16.16 15.04
C PRO A 6 -1.04 -16.41 15.32
N THR A 7 -1.37 -17.58 15.87
CA THR A 7 -2.73 -17.94 16.28
C THR A 7 -3.29 -17.05 17.40
N THR A 8 -2.44 -16.60 18.33
CA THR A 8 -2.81 -15.67 19.39
C THR A 8 -3.07 -14.28 18.79
N ILE A 9 -2.23 -13.84 17.85
CA ILE A 9 -2.40 -12.54 17.17
C ILE A 9 -3.73 -12.51 16.43
N VAL A 10 -4.06 -13.57 15.67
CA VAL A 10 -5.33 -13.65 14.94
C VAL A 10 -6.54 -13.55 15.87
N ARG A 11 -6.54 -14.29 17.00
CA ARG A 11 -7.63 -14.23 17.97
C ARG A 11 -7.80 -12.83 18.57
N LYS A 12 -6.68 -12.19 18.92
CA LYS A 12 -6.70 -10.82 19.44
C LYS A 12 -7.19 -9.80 18.42
N LEU A 13 -6.74 -9.87 17.18
CA LEU A 13 -7.23 -8.98 16.13
C LEU A 13 -8.73 -9.19 15.85
N ALA A 14 -9.23 -10.42 15.90
CA ALA A 14 -10.65 -10.72 15.78
C ALA A 14 -11.47 -10.10 16.93
N GLU A 15 -10.97 -10.18 18.18
CA GLU A 15 -11.59 -9.51 19.36
C GLU A 15 -11.68 -7.99 19.18
N LEU A 16 -10.70 -7.38 18.49
CA LEU A 16 -10.66 -5.95 18.17
C LEU A 16 -11.53 -5.55 16.96
N GLY A 17 -12.15 -6.52 16.28
CA GLY A 17 -13.02 -6.30 15.13
C GLY A 17 -12.29 -6.13 13.80
N ALA A 18 -11.04 -6.58 13.68
CA ALA A 18 -10.34 -6.62 12.42
C ALA A 18 -10.98 -7.59 11.42
N TYR A 19 -10.95 -7.27 10.14
CA TYR A 19 -11.43 -8.13 9.06
C TYR A 19 -10.51 -9.32 8.79
N GLY A 20 -9.21 -9.07 8.84
CA GLY A 20 -8.21 -10.06 8.47
C GLY A 20 -6.81 -9.71 8.97
N VAL A 21 -5.87 -10.54 8.58
CA VAL A 21 -4.44 -10.40 8.87
C VAL A 21 -3.66 -10.70 7.60
N ASN A 22 -2.61 -9.93 7.36
CA ASN A 22 -1.62 -10.20 6.32
C ASN A 22 -0.34 -10.75 6.95
N LEU A 23 0.45 -11.48 6.20
CA LEU A 23 1.66 -12.13 6.74
C LEU A 23 2.74 -12.33 5.67
N HIS A 24 3.99 -12.30 6.12
CA HIS A 24 5.09 -12.90 5.37
C HIS A 24 5.08 -14.42 5.56
N ASP A 25 5.66 -15.12 4.63
CA ASP A 25 5.80 -16.58 4.68
C ASP A 25 6.40 -17.09 6.00
N ASN A 26 7.44 -16.42 6.50
CA ASN A 26 8.16 -16.82 7.71
C ASN A 26 7.55 -16.31 9.03
N ASP A 27 6.51 -15.47 8.98
CA ASP A 27 5.73 -15.12 10.17
C ASP A 27 4.91 -16.30 10.66
N LEU A 28 4.50 -17.17 9.74
CA LEU A 28 3.71 -18.36 10.05
C LEU A 28 4.57 -19.63 10.08
N VAL A 29 5.34 -19.90 9.02
CA VAL A 29 6.13 -21.12 8.88
C VAL A 29 7.61 -20.79 9.03
N PRO A 30 8.27 -21.19 10.14
CA PRO A 30 9.68 -20.93 10.34
C PRO A 30 10.55 -21.46 9.19
N SER A 31 11.59 -20.70 8.83
CA SER A 31 12.58 -21.16 7.86
C SER A 31 13.21 -22.49 8.31
N GLY A 32 13.22 -23.48 7.42
CA GLY A 32 13.76 -24.80 7.71
C GLY A 32 12.78 -25.79 8.36
N ALA A 33 11.52 -25.39 8.56
CA ALA A 33 10.48 -26.34 9.00
C ALA A 33 10.36 -27.51 8.00
N SER A 34 10.23 -28.73 8.51
CA SER A 34 9.90 -29.90 7.70
C SER A 34 8.48 -29.79 7.12
N ALA A 35 8.21 -30.53 6.06
CA ALA A 35 6.87 -30.56 5.46
C ALA A 35 5.78 -30.93 6.50
N SER A 36 6.06 -31.89 7.37
CA SER A 36 5.12 -32.29 8.43
C SER A 36 4.86 -31.19 9.45
N GLU A 37 5.89 -30.44 9.85
CA GLU A 37 5.76 -29.30 10.76
C GLU A 37 4.98 -28.15 10.08
N ARG A 38 5.32 -27.83 8.84
CA ARG A 38 4.56 -26.86 8.04
C ARG A 38 3.08 -27.23 8.01
N ASP A 39 2.76 -28.45 7.63
CA ASP A 39 1.37 -28.90 7.49
C ASP A 39 0.59 -28.85 8.83
N LYS A 40 1.26 -29.12 9.93
CA LYS A 40 0.67 -28.97 11.26
C LYS A 40 0.38 -27.51 11.57
N ILE A 41 1.37 -26.63 11.41
CA ILE A 41 1.23 -25.18 11.66
C ILE A 41 0.10 -24.59 10.81
N VAL A 42 0.08 -24.88 9.51
CA VAL A 42 -0.94 -24.37 8.58
C VAL A 42 -2.33 -24.86 8.95
N ARG A 43 -2.51 -26.13 9.32
CA ARG A 43 -3.80 -26.66 9.79
C ARG A 43 -4.29 -25.94 11.06
N GLU A 44 -3.40 -25.75 12.04
CA GLU A 44 -3.75 -25.04 13.29
C GLU A 44 -4.15 -23.58 13.00
N PHE A 45 -3.42 -22.92 12.10
CA PHE A 45 -3.72 -21.55 11.72
C PHE A 45 -5.07 -21.44 10.97
N LYS A 46 -5.31 -22.33 10.00
CA LYS A 46 -6.62 -22.40 9.28
C LYS A 46 -7.79 -22.66 10.22
N HIS A 47 -7.58 -23.48 11.25
CA HIS A 47 -8.61 -23.71 12.27
C HIS A 47 -8.94 -22.42 13.03
N VAL A 48 -7.93 -21.65 13.43
CA VAL A 48 -8.13 -20.36 14.10
C VAL A 48 -8.81 -19.33 13.18
N LEU A 49 -8.44 -19.29 11.90
CA LEU A 49 -9.15 -18.43 10.93
C LEU A 49 -10.62 -18.81 10.82
N ALA A 50 -10.94 -20.12 10.77
CA ALA A 50 -12.32 -20.60 10.71
C ALA A 50 -13.11 -20.26 11.98
N ASP A 51 -12.51 -20.45 13.17
CA ASP A 51 -13.12 -20.16 14.47
C ASP A 51 -13.44 -18.66 14.64
N THR A 52 -12.56 -17.80 14.13
CA THR A 52 -12.66 -16.34 14.32
C THR A 52 -13.35 -15.61 13.16
N GLY A 53 -13.51 -16.27 12.02
CA GLY A 53 -14.00 -15.65 10.78
C GLY A 53 -12.99 -14.75 10.09
N MET A 54 -11.78 -14.61 10.64
CA MET A 54 -10.68 -13.79 10.08
C MET A 54 -10.25 -14.29 8.70
N LYS A 55 -9.83 -13.36 7.84
CA LYS A 55 -9.35 -13.62 6.48
C LYS A 55 -7.85 -13.34 6.35
N VAL A 56 -7.25 -13.92 5.32
CA VAL A 56 -5.90 -13.57 4.85
C VAL A 56 -6.04 -13.02 3.44
N PRO A 57 -6.33 -11.72 3.26
CA PRO A 57 -6.59 -11.16 1.94
C PRO A 57 -5.31 -10.97 1.11
N MET A 58 -4.16 -10.83 1.77
CA MET A 58 -2.86 -10.61 1.13
C MET A 58 -1.77 -11.45 1.79
N ALA A 59 -0.82 -11.92 1.00
CA ALA A 59 0.41 -12.55 1.44
C ALA A 59 1.63 -11.91 0.76
N THR A 60 2.80 -12.10 1.34
CA THR A 60 4.07 -11.62 0.80
C THR A 60 5.22 -12.55 1.22
N THR A 61 6.41 -12.33 0.67
CA THR A 61 7.62 -13.10 0.98
C THR A 61 8.67 -12.23 1.61
N ASN A 62 9.26 -12.67 2.71
CA ASN A 62 10.42 -12.00 3.29
C ASN A 62 11.67 -12.27 2.45
N LEU A 63 12.01 -11.35 1.55
CA LEU A 63 13.22 -11.35 0.71
C LEU A 63 14.26 -10.31 1.17
N PHE A 64 14.24 -9.91 2.45
CA PHE A 64 15.06 -8.81 2.94
C PHE A 64 15.81 -9.10 4.25
N SER A 65 15.30 -9.95 5.14
CA SER A 65 15.91 -10.21 6.45
C SER A 65 17.05 -11.23 6.40
N ASP A 66 16.99 -12.23 5.50
CA ASP A 66 18.04 -13.20 5.32
C ASP A 66 19.29 -12.54 4.71
N PRO A 67 20.49 -12.70 5.30
CA PRO A 67 21.73 -12.18 4.76
C PRO A 67 22.05 -12.61 3.32
N ALA A 68 21.45 -13.67 2.81
CA ALA A 68 21.57 -14.06 1.41
C ALA A 68 21.07 -12.97 0.46
N PHE A 69 20.08 -12.17 0.87
CA PHE A 69 19.46 -11.11 0.05
C PHE A 69 20.11 -9.74 0.21
N ARG A 70 21.21 -9.61 0.94
CA ARG A 70 21.85 -8.31 1.21
C ARG A 70 22.21 -7.49 -0.05
N ASP A 71 22.39 -8.13 -1.22
CA ASP A 71 22.64 -7.47 -2.52
C ASP A 71 21.45 -7.61 -3.48
N GLY A 72 20.25 -7.70 -2.97
CA GLY A 72 19.04 -7.95 -3.74
C GLY A 72 18.64 -9.41 -3.74
N ALA A 73 17.38 -9.65 -4.03
CA ALA A 73 16.82 -10.98 -4.23
C ALA A 73 16.72 -11.28 -5.74
N PHE A 74 15.73 -10.75 -6.41
CA PHE A 74 15.55 -10.91 -7.86
C PHE A 74 16.55 -10.09 -8.68
N THR A 75 17.08 -8.98 -8.14
CA THR A 75 18.12 -8.17 -8.80
C THR A 75 19.55 -8.51 -8.39
N SER A 76 19.74 -9.58 -7.60
CA SER A 76 21.08 -10.03 -7.24
C SER A 76 21.90 -10.42 -8.46
N ARG A 77 23.20 -10.09 -8.46
CA ARG A 77 24.14 -10.53 -9.51
C ARG A 77 24.38 -12.04 -9.49
N ASP A 78 24.25 -12.68 -8.31
CA ASP A 78 24.39 -14.12 -8.17
C ASP A 78 23.08 -14.82 -8.55
N SER A 79 23.13 -15.61 -9.63
CA SER A 79 21.95 -16.37 -10.11
C SER A 79 21.43 -17.38 -9.08
N ARG A 80 22.29 -17.87 -8.16
CA ARG A 80 21.87 -18.78 -7.09
C ARG A 80 20.99 -18.07 -6.06
N VAL A 81 21.27 -16.78 -5.79
CA VAL A 81 20.44 -15.96 -4.91
C VAL A 81 19.08 -15.69 -5.59
N ARG A 82 19.08 -15.38 -6.90
CA ARG A 82 17.83 -15.24 -7.66
C ARG A 82 17.00 -16.52 -7.68
N ALA A 83 17.66 -17.68 -7.83
CA ALA A 83 16.99 -18.99 -7.77
C ALA A 83 16.40 -19.26 -6.37
N TYR A 84 17.12 -18.94 -5.31
CA TYR A 84 16.61 -19.06 -3.94
C TYR A 84 15.42 -18.13 -3.70
N ALA A 85 15.51 -16.86 -4.11
CA ALA A 85 14.41 -15.90 -4.03
C ALA A 85 13.16 -16.41 -4.75
N LEU A 86 13.31 -16.92 -5.99
CA LEU A 86 12.22 -17.47 -6.76
C LEU A 86 11.55 -18.65 -6.06
N GLN A 87 12.33 -19.66 -5.65
CA GLN A 87 11.79 -20.85 -4.99
C GLN A 87 11.06 -20.51 -3.69
N LYS A 88 11.62 -19.59 -2.88
CA LYS A 88 10.99 -19.09 -1.66
C LYS A 88 9.68 -18.38 -1.96
N THR A 89 9.65 -17.54 -3.01
CA THR A 89 8.45 -16.82 -3.42
C THR A 89 7.35 -17.75 -3.92
N LEU A 90 7.68 -18.75 -4.73
CA LEU A 90 6.70 -19.73 -5.20
C LEU A 90 6.05 -20.48 -4.02
N ALA A 91 6.86 -20.94 -3.07
CA ALA A 91 6.33 -21.60 -1.87
C ALA A 91 5.44 -20.66 -1.02
N ALA A 92 5.79 -19.38 -0.95
CA ALA A 92 5.01 -18.38 -0.23
C ALA A 92 3.69 -18.03 -0.97
N ILE A 93 3.70 -18.01 -2.30
CA ILE A 93 2.48 -17.87 -3.12
C ILE A 93 1.53 -19.03 -2.85
N ASP A 94 2.03 -20.28 -2.90
CA ASP A 94 1.23 -21.48 -2.63
C ASP A 94 0.61 -21.45 -1.23
N LEU A 95 1.39 -21.04 -0.22
CA LEU A 95 0.90 -20.85 1.14
C LEU A 95 -0.17 -19.75 1.21
N GLY A 96 0.06 -18.61 0.59
CA GLY A 96 -0.89 -17.50 0.55
C GLY A 96 -2.22 -17.91 -0.05
N VAL A 97 -2.20 -18.57 -1.20
CA VAL A 97 -3.41 -19.10 -1.87
C VAL A 97 -4.10 -20.15 -1.00
N GLU A 98 -3.35 -21.05 -0.36
CA GLU A 98 -3.90 -22.04 0.59
C GLU A 98 -4.64 -21.39 1.76
N LEU A 99 -4.21 -20.18 2.17
CA LEU A 99 -4.83 -19.39 3.24
C LEU A 99 -5.95 -18.47 2.74
N GLY A 100 -6.14 -18.34 1.43
CA GLY A 100 -7.21 -17.55 0.81
C GLY A 100 -6.80 -16.17 0.33
N ALA A 101 -5.50 -15.90 0.20
CA ALA A 101 -5.01 -14.63 -0.36
C ALA A 101 -5.36 -14.51 -1.84
N THR A 102 -5.81 -13.32 -2.25
CA THR A 102 -6.11 -12.94 -3.62
C THR A 102 -5.19 -11.84 -4.14
N THR A 103 -4.39 -11.27 -3.27
CA THR A 103 -3.34 -10.30 -3.60
C THR A 103 -2.01 -10.77 -3.04
N TYR A 104 -0.96 -10.61 -3.82
CA TYR A 104 0.41 -10.90 -3.42
C TYR A 104 1.27 -9.66 -3.55
N VAL A 105 1.75 -9.14 -2.43
CA VAL A 105 2.61 -7.97 -2.43
C VAL A 105 4.05 -8.37 -2.68
N CYS A 106 4.70 -7.65 -3.58
CA CYS A 106 6.12 -7.75 -3.86
C CYS A 106 6.82 -6.48 -3.36
N TRP A 107 7.37 -6.54 -2.15
CA TRP A 107 8.22 -5.48 -1.61
C TRP A 107 9.69 -5.76 -1.92
N GLY A 108 10.31 -4.82 -2.63
CA GLY A 108 11.68 -4.93 -3.11
C GLY A 108 12.70 -4.21 -2.23
N GLY A 109 12.61 -4.30 -0.90
CA GLY A 109 13.45 -3.54 0.03
C GLY A 109 14.97 -3.74 -0.11
N ARG A 110 15.41 -4.84 -0.73
CA ARG A 110 16.83 -5.07 -1.07
C ARG A 110 17.15 -4.90 -2.55
N GLU A 111 16.15 -4.63 -3.38
CA GLU A 111 16.30 -4.48 -4.83
C GLU A 111 16.87 -3.09 -5.18
N GLY A 112 18.18 -2.94 -5.02
CA GLY A 112 18.84 -1.66 -5.18
C GLY A 112 20.36 -1.76 -5.14
N VAL A 113 21.02 -0.65 -4.85
CA VAL A 113 22.48 -0.52 -4.77
C VAL A 113 22.92 0.36 -3.61
N GLU A 114 24.14 0.14 -3.13
CA GLU A 114 24.87 1.08 -2.27
C GLU A 114 25.79 1.99 -3.09
N THR A 115 26.18 1.56 -4.29
CA THR A 115 27.00 2.30 -5.23
C THR A 115 26.72 1.86 -6.66
N ASN A 116 26.56 2.81 -7.55
CA ASN A 116 26.29 2.55 -8.97
C ASN A 116 27.42 1.76 -9.67
N ALA A 117 28.62 1.72 -9.11
CA ALA A 117 29.71 0.91 -9.63
C ALA A 117 29.46 -0.62 -9.45
N ALA A 118 28.60 -1.01 -8.52
CA ALA A 118 28.38 -2.42 -8.16
C ALA A 118 27.45 -3.16 -9.12
N LYS A 119 26.50 -2.47 -9.76
CA LYS A 119 25.41 -3.12 -10.51
C LYS A 119 24.92 -2.22 -11.66
N ASP A 120 24.79 -2.76 -12.87
CA ASP A 120 24.11 -2.06 -13.97
C ASP A 120 22.58 -2.06 -13.72
N PRO A 121 21.95 -0.90 -13.49
CA PRO A 121 20.51 -0.83 -13.19
C PRO A 121 19.62 -1.40 -14.31
N ARG A 122 20.03 -1.28 -15.58
CA ARG A 122 19.25 -1.81 -16.71
C ARG A 122 19.19 -3.34 -16.66
N THR A 123 20.32 -3.97 -16.37
CA THR A 123 20.39 -5.43 -16.21
C THR A 123 19.59 -5.89 -14.99
N ALA A 124 19.70 -5.16 -13.88
CA ALA A 124 18.93 -5.48 -12.66
C ALA A 124 17.42 -5.39 -12.89
N LEU A 125 16.96 -4.32 -13.57
CA LEU A 125 15.54 -4.16 -13.93
C LEU A 125 15.06 -5.22 -14.93
N ALA A 126 15.92 -5.67 -15.85
CA ALA A 126 15.59 -6.80 -16.74
C ALA A 126 15.37 -8.09 -15.92
N TRP A 127 16.26 -8.44 -15.00
CA TRP A 127 16.06 -9.60 -14.12
C TRP A 127 14.81 -9.49 -13.26
N TYR A 128 14.49 -8.28 -12.75
CA TYR A 128 13.26 -8.06 -11.99
C TYR A 128 12.01 -8.27 -12.85
N ARG A 129 12.04 -7.76 -14.10
CA ARG A 129 10.96 -7.98 -15.08
C ARG A 129 10.77 -9.46 -15.38
N ASP A 130 11.85 -10.17 -15.66
CA ASP A 130 11.80 -11.62 -15.95
C ASP A 130 11.22 -12.39 -14.77
N ALA A 131 11.58 -12.01 -13.53
CA ALA A 131 11.04 -12.62 -12.33
C ALA A 131 9.52 -12.38 -12.20
N ILE A 132 9.06 -11.14 -12.33
CA ILE A 132 7.62 -10.82 -12.22
C ILE A 132 6.82 -11.50 -13.33
N ASN A 133 7.31 -11.52 -14.58
CA ASN A 133 6.68 -12.25 -15.68
C ASN A 133 6.55 -13.74 -15.36
N TYR A 134 7.62 -14.37 -14.87
CA TYR A 134 7.59 -15.78 -14.47
C TYR A 134 6.57 -16.04 -13.35
N LEU A 135 6.47 -15.15 -12.33
CA LEU A 135 5.48 -15.29 -11.29
C LEU A 135 4.05 -15.18 -11.83
N CYS A 136 3.80 -14.30 -12.81
CA CYS A 136 2.51 -14.22 -13.51
C CYS A 136 2.18 -15.51 -14.27
N GLU A 137 3.14 -16.05 -15.02
CA GLU A 137 2.98 -17.33 -15.73
C GLU A 137 2.72 -18.48 -14.75
N TYR A 138 3.42 -18.48 -13.61
CA TYR A 138 3.21 -19.47 -12.56
C TYR A 138 1.77 -19.47 -12.04
N VAL A 139 1.25 -18.33 -11.60
CA VAL A 139 -0.11 -18.26 -11.04
C VAL A 139 -1.17 -18.61 -12.09
N GLN A 140 -0.97 -18.26 -13.36
CA GLN A 140 -1.83 -18.67 -14.45
C GLN A 140 -1.79 -20.18 -14.66
N SER A 141 -0.59 -20.79 -14.66
CA SER A 141 -0.42 -22.24 -14.84
C SER A 141 -1.08 -23.06 -13.73
N GLN A 142 -1.04 -22.54 -12.49
CA GLN A 142 -1.69 -23.12 -11.32
C GLN A 142 -3.20 -22.79 -11.27
N ARG A 143 -3.70 -21.88 -12.12
CA ARG A 143 -5.07 -21.35 -12.10
C ARG A 143 -5.45 -20.70 -10.78
N TYR A 144 -4.49 -19.98 -10.17
CA TYR A 144 -4.73 -19.24 -8.95
C TYR A 144 -5.46 -17.93 -9.27
N ASP A 145 -6.48 -17.59 -8.46
CA ASP A 145 -7.11 -16.26 -8.47
C ASP A 145 -6.26 -15.31 -7.61
N LEU A 146 -5.09 -14.94 -8.12
CA LEU A 146 -4.10 -14.13 -7.42
C LEU A 146 -3.55 -13.04 -8.35
N ARG A 147 -3.43 -11.83 -7.83
CA ARG A 147 -2.81 -10.68 -8.50
C ARG A 147 -1.62 -10.18 -7.70
N PHE A 148 -0.65 -9.59 -8.39
CA PHE A 148 0.53 -9.01 -7.77
C PHE A 148 0.36 -7.51 -7.55
N ALA A 149 0.83 -7.02 -6.42
CA ALA A 149 0.91 -5.60 -6.13
C ALA A 149 2.37 -5.23 -5.80
N LEU A 150 2.98 -4.38 -6.62
CA LEU A 150 4.36 -3.95 -6.43
C LEU A 150 4.39 -2.78 -5.45
N GLU A 151 5.27 -2.87 -4.46
CA GLU A 151 5.44 -1.86 -3.44
C GLU A 151 6.76 -1.13 -3.64
N ALA A 152 6.65 0.17 -3.81
CA ALA A 152 7.79 1.06 -4.02
C ALA A 152 8.33 1.58 -2.69
N LYS A 153 9.67 1.73 -2.60
CA LYS A 153 10.34 2.41 -1.51
C LYS A 153 11.58 3.14 -2.06
N PRO A 154 11.87 4.39 -1.66
CA PRO A 154 12.96 5.15 -2.24
C PRO A 154 14.33 4.69 -1.76
N ASN A 155 14.46 4.36 -0.51
CA ASN A 155 15.69 3.92 0.15
C ASN A 155 15.36 3.11 1.42
N GLU A 156 16.40 2.66 2.16
CA GLU A 156 16.27 1.85 3.36
C GLU A 156 15.55 0.50 3.14
N PRO A 157 16.24 -0.60 3.41
CA PRO A 157 17.60 -0.72 3.99
C PRO A 157 18.75 -0.55 2.99
N ARG A 158 18.48 -0.25 1.72
CA ARG A 158 19.50 0.08 0.70
C ARG A 158 19.68 1.59 0.61
N GLY A 159 20.85 2.03 0.15
CA GLY A 159 21.08 3.45 -0.15
C GLY A 159 20.13 3.98 -1.21
N ASP A 160 20.00 3.25 -2.32
CA ASP A 160 19.05 3.51 -3.40
C ASP A 160 18.30 2.21 -3.76
N ILE A 161 16.98 2.26 -3.77
CA ILE A 161 16.12 1.16 -4.21
C ILE A 161 15.62 1.45 -5.62
N PHE A 162 15.58 0.43 -6.48
CA PHE A 162 15.07 0.56 -7.83
C PHE A 162 13.54 0.77 -7.80
N LEU A 163 13.03 1.58 -8.75
CA LEU A 163 11.61 1.91 -8.86
C LEU A 163 11.06 2.56 -7.57
N PRO A 164 11.62 3.70 -7.16
CA PRO A 164 11.49 4.25 -5.81
C PRO A 164 10.12 4.82 -5.44
N THR A 165 9.19 4.98 -6.40
CA THR A 165 7.85 5.54 -6.16
C THR A 165 6.78 4.79 -6.93
N THR A 166 5.52 4.96 -6.54
CA THR A 166 4.35 4.41 -7.24
C THR A 166 4.36 4.70 -8.74
N GLY A 167 4.74 5.92 -9.14
CA GLY A 167 4.84 6.28 -10.56
C GLY A 167 5.88 5.47 -11.32
N HIS A 168 7.03 5.18 -10.71
CA HIS A 168 8.05 4.31 -11.31
C HIS A 168 7.56 2.87 -11.45
N MET A 169 6.85 2.35 -10.43
CA MET A 169 6.24 1.02 -10.50
C MET A 169 5.18 0.94 -11.60
N LEU A 170 4.34 1.95 -11.75
CA LEU A 170 3.36 2.00 -12.84
C LEU A 170 4.02 1.96 -14.22
N ALA A 171 5.08 2.76 -14.42
CA ALA A 171 5.83 2.74 -15.66
C ALA A 171 6.47 1.37 -15.94
N PHE A 172 6.99 0.71 -14.91
CA PHE A 172 7.58 -0.63 -15.01
C PHE A 172 6.51 -1.69 -15.35
N ILE A 173 5.33 -1.65 -14.74
CA ILE A 173 4.23 -2.57 -14.99
C ILE A 173 3.86 -2.61 -16.48
N TYR A 174 3.84 -1.48 -17.16
CA TYR A 174 3.55 -1.43 -18.60
C TYR A 174 4.64 -2.04 -19.50
N THR A 175 5.77 -2.46 -18.92
CA THR A 175 6.83 -3.20 -19.64
C THR A 175 6.75 -4.72 -19.42
N LEU A 176 5.80 -5.20 -18.64
CA LEU A 176 5.59 -6.61 -18.35
C LEU A 176 4.79 -7.30 -19.46
N ASP A 177 4.92 -8.62 -19.55
CA ASP A 177 4.17 -9.44 -20.50
C ASP A 177 2.70 -9.63 -20.07
N HIS A 178 2.45 -9.58 -18.74
CA HIS A 178 1.13 -9.74 -18.12
C HIS A 178 0.76 -8.54 -17.23
N PRO A 179 0.70 -7.32 -17.80
CA PRO A 179 0.45 -6.12 -17.00
C PRO A 179 -0.93 -6.10 -16.33
N GLU A 180 -1.89 -6.88 -16.83
CA GLU A 180 -3.23 -7.01 -16.25
C GLU A 180 -3.23 -7.70 -14.88
N LEU A 181 -2.26 -8.58 -14.63
CA LEU A 181 -2.11 -9.28 -13.35
C LEU A 181 -1.33 -8.49 -12.31
N VAL A 182 -0.75 -7.36 -12.69
CA VAL A 182 0.15 -6.59 -11.83
C VAL A 182 -0.37 -5.17 -11.63
N GLY A 183 -0.46 -4.75 -10.39
CA GLY A 183 -0.78 -3.40 -9.95
C GLY A 183 0.24 -2.92 -8.92
N VAL A 184 -0.11 -1.90 -8.18
CA VAL A 184 0.72 -1.29 -7.15
C VAL A 184 0.12 -1.43 -5.76
N ASN A 185 0.99 -1.44 -4.77
CA ASN A 185 0.74 -1.28 -3.36
C ASN A 185 1.43 0.00 -2.87
N PRO A 186 0.81 1.18 -3.03
CA PRO A 186 1.39 2.39 -2.45
C PRO A 186 1.36 2.33 -0.92
N GLU A 187 2.44 2.83 -0.30
CA GLU A 187 2.53 2.99 1.14
C GLU A 187 2.76 4.45 1.51
N VAL A 188 2.06 4.93 2.55
CA VAL A 188 2.13 6.34 3.00
C VAL A 188 3.56 6.73 3.33
N ALA A 189 4.27 5.90 4.13
CA ALA A 189 5.62 6.19 4.57
C ALA A 189 6.58 6.30 3.40
N HIS A 190 6.52 5.37 2.46
CA HIS A 190 7.45 5.29 1.35
C HIS A 190 7.35 6.49 0.39
N GLU A 191 6.15 6.91 0.02
CA GLU A 191 5.97 8.10 -0.82
C GLU A 191 6.39 9.39 -0.09
N ARG A 192 6.10 9.50 1.22
CA ARG A 192 6.51 10.65 2.03
C ARG A 192 8.01 10.71 2.28
N MET A 193 8.70 9.57 2.36
CA MET A 193 10.18 9.51 2.37
C MET A 193 10.78 10.09 1.10
N ALA A 194 10.10 9.92 -0.05
CA ALA A 194 10.47 10.56 -1.31
C ALA A 194 10.07 12.04 -1.40
N GLY A 195 9.41 12.60 -0.38
CA GLY A 195 8.94 13.99 -0.35
C GLY A 195 7.69 14.23 -1.20
N LEU A 196 6.91 13.18 -1.50
CA LEU A 196 5.73 13.24 -2.36
C LEU A 196 4.43 13.28 -1.55
N ASP A 197 3.37 13.79 -2.19
CA ASP A 197 2.01 13.71 -1.69
C ASP A 197 1.44 12.30 -1.96
N PHE A 198 1.08 11.60 -0.89
CA PHE A 198 0.60 10.23 -0.99
C PHE A 198 -0.76 10.12 -1.71
N SER A 199 -1.65 11.09 -1.50
CA SER A 199 -2.95 11.09 -2.17
C SER A 199 -2.81 11.20 -3.69
N HIS A 200 -1.81 11.94 -4.17
CA HIS A 200 -1.51 12.04 -5.61
C HIS A 200 -0.98 10.72 -6.18
N ALA A 201 -0.13 10.00 -5.46
CA ALA A 201 0.35 8.69 -5.87
C ALA A 201 -0.80 7.67 -5.97
N VAL A 202 -1.68 7.65 -4.97
CA VAL A 202 -2.88 6.79 -4.96
C VAL A 202 -3.85 7.18 -6.08
N ALA A 203 -4.07 8.48 -6.32
CA ALA A 203 -4.91 8.96 -7.41
C ALA A 203 -4.40 8.50 -8.78
N GLN A 204 -3.07 8.54 -9.00
CA GLN A 204 -2.45 8.03 -10.22
C GLN A 204 -2.69 6.51 -10.39
N ALA A 205 -2.58 5.75 -9.31
CA ALA A 205 -2.83 4.31 -9.32
C ALA A 205 -4.32 3.98 -9.59
N LEU A 206 -5.25 4.75 -9.01
CA LEU A 206 -6.69 4.63 -9.28
C LEU A 206 -7.03 4.96 -10.73
N GLU A 207 -6.50 6.07 -11.27
CA GLU A 207 -6.72 6.48 -12.67
C GLU A 207 -6.21 5.44 -13.66
N ALA A 208 -5.07 4.80 -13.37
CA ALA A 208 -4.50 3.72 -14.16
C ALA A 208 -5.24 2.38 -14.00
N GLY A 209 -6.20 2.27 -13.08
CA GLY A 209 -6.86 0.98 -12.74
C GLY A 209 -5.89 -0.03 -12.13
N LYS A 210 -4.84 0.44 -11.45
CA LYS A 210 -3.73 -0.36 -10.94
C LYS A 210 -3.57 -0.34 -9.41
N LEU A 211 -4.48 0.27 -8.67
CA LEU A 211 -4.47 0.19 -7.21
C LEU A 211 -4.99 -1.19 -6.77
N PHE A 212 -4.10 -2.13 -6.50
CA PHE A 212 -4.46 -3.50 -6.13
C PHE A 212 -4.42 -3.75 -4.63
N HIS A 213 -3.57 -3.02 -3.93
CA HIS A 213 -3.46 -3.01 -2.48
C HIS A 213 -3.07 -1.60 -2.01
N ILE A 214 -3.11 -1.35 -0.70
CA ILE A 214 -2.66 -0.09 -0.09
C ILE A 214 -2.18 -0.34 1.32
N ASP A 215 -1.07 0.28 1.69
CA ASP A 215 -0.52 0.24 3.04
C ASP A 215 -0.66 1.61 3.71
N LEU A 216 -1.41 1.59 4.81
CA LEU A 216 -1.77 2.76 5.58
C LEU A 216 -0.94 2.84 6.85
N ASN A 217 -0.16 3.91 6.99
CA ASN A 217 0.60 4.22 8.18
C ASN A 217 0.75 5.75 8.34
N GLY A 218 1.68 6.20 9.14
CA GLY A 218 2.05 7.59 9.31
C GLY A 218 3.55 7.78 9.19
N GLN A 219 3.97 8.92 8.64
CA GLN A 219 5.38 9.22 8.34
C GLN A 219 5.66 10.71 8.38
N GLN A 220 6.66 11.11 9.13
CA GLN A 220 7.18 12.47 9.11
C GLN A 220 8.13 12.68 7.95
N VAL A 221 7.97 13.80 7.24
CA VAL A 221 8.87 14.16 6.13
C VAL A 221 10.31 14.28 6.61
N GLY A 222 11.27 13.77 5.82
CA GLY A 222 12.69 13.83 6.11
C GLY A 222 13.18 12.86 7.19
N ARG A 223 12.40 11.83 7.49
CA ARG A 223 12.79 10.70 8.34
C ARG A 223 12.91 9.43 7.49
N PHE A 224 13.70 8.48 8.02
CA PHE A 224 13.63 7.10 7.58
C PHE A 224 12.28 6.51 8.00
N ASP A 225 11.98 5.34 7.50
CA ASP A 225 10.72 4.67 7.71
C ASP A 225 10.32 4.56 9.18
N GLN A 226 9.18 5.11 9.53
CA GLN A 226 8.73 5.17 10.91
C GLN A 226 7.53 4.27 11.19
N ASP A 227 6.75 3.91 10.19
CA ASP A 227 5.55 3.07 10.30
C ASP A 227 4.65 3.48 11.48
N LEU A 228 4.42 4.79 11.61
CA LEU A 228 3.59 5.33 12.69
C LEU A 228 2.13 4.90 12.50
N ARG A 229 1.34 4.99 13.56
CA ARG A 229 -0.10 4.77 13.50
C ARG A 229 -0.75 5.69 12.47
N PHE A 230 -1.61 5.14 11.63
CA PHE A 230 -2.32 5.87 10.59
C PHE A 230 -3.02 7.15 11.13
N GLY A 231 -2.77 8.26 10.47
CA GLY A 231 -3.37 9.57 10.78
C GLY A 231 -2.84 10.25 12.05
N SER A 232 -1.82 9.70 12.73
CA SER A 232 -1.33 10.26 14.00
C SER A 232 -0.40 11.46 13.82
N ASP A 233 0.30 11.56 12.70
CA ASP A 233 1.26 12.63 12.39
C ASP A 233 0.69 13.68 11.43
N ASP A 234 -0.20 13.26 10.51
CA ASP A 234 -0.82 14.13 9.49
C ASP A 234 -2.33 13.81 9.33
N PRO A 235 -3.19 14.26 10.24
CA PRO A 235 -4.62 14.00 10.16
C PRO A 235 -5.27 14.59 8.91
N LYS A 236 -4.75 15.71 8.38
CA LYS A 236 -5.30 16.38 7.20
C LYS A 236 -4.96 15.61 5.91
N GLY A 237 -3.71 15.16 5.76
CA GLY A 237 -3.32 14.29 4.65
C GLY A 237 -4.06 12.96 4.67
N ALA A 238 -4.15 12.33 5.86
CA ALA A 238 -4.93 11.10 6.04
C ALA A 238 -6.43 11.30 5.69
N PHE A 239 -7.01 12.45 6.03
CA PHE A 239 -8.39 12.78 5.66
C PHE A 239 -8.59 12.83 4.14
N PHE A 240 -7.71 13.51 3.41
CA PHE A 240 -7.83 13.61 1.95
C PHE A 240 -7.57 12.27 1.27
N LEU A 241 -6.69 11.44 1.81
CA LEU A 241 -6.51 10.07 1.34
C LEU A 241 -7.80 9.24 1.52
N VAL A 242 -8.39 9.26 2.73
CA VAL A 242 -9.66 8.54 2.99
C VAL A 242 -10.75 9.08 2.08
N LYS A 243 -10.84 10.41 1.90
CA LYS A 243 -11.78 11.01 0.97
C LYS A 243 -11.61 10.51 -0.46
N LEU A 244 -10.38 10.46 -0.95
CA LEU A 244 -10.08 9.94 -2.29
C LEU A 244 -10.55 8.49 -2.46
N LEU A 245 -10.27 7.62 -1.48
CA LEU A 245 -10.66 6.21 -1.54
C LEU A 245 -12.18 5.98 -1.44
N GLU A 246 -12.86 6.76 -0.57
CA GLU A 246 -14.31 6.65 -0.39
C GLU A 246 -15.07 7.28 -1.58
N ASP A 247 -14.64 8.43 -2.11
CA ASP A 247 -15.26 9.04 -3.29
C ASP A 247 -15.06 8.21 -4.56
N ALA A 248 -13.95 7.47 -4.65
CA ALA A 248 -13.68 6.52 -5.74
C ALA A 248 -14.42 5.18 -5.55
N GLU A 249 -15.11 4.98 -4.42
CA GLU A 249 -15.73 3.70 -4.05
C GLU A 249 -14.77 2.51 -4.20
N TRP A 250 -13.47 2.74 -3.90
CA TRP A 250 -12.46 1.70 -4.10
C TRP A 250 -12.74 0.50 -3.18
N PRO A 251 -12.94 -0.71 -3.74
CA PRO A 251 -13.39 -1.88 -2.97
C PRO A 251 -12.27 -2.62 -2.23
N GLY A 252 -11.00 -2.23 -2.41
CA GLY A 252 -9.85 -2.93 -1.83
C GLY A 252 -9.79 -2.83 -0.31
N MET A 253 -9.01 -3.72 0.29
CA MET A 253 -8.80 -3.77 1.74
C MET A 253 -7.99 -2.56 2.22
N ARG A 254 -8.27 -2.09 3.45
CA ARG A 254 -7.50 -1.08 4.15
C ARG A 254 -6.53 -1.82 5.06
N HIS A 255 -5.32 -1.98 4.60
CA HIS A 255 -4.25 -2.61 5.36
C HIS A 255 -3.43 -1.55 6.11
N PHE A 256 -2.96 -1.89 7.30
CA PHE A 256 -2.12 -1.04 8.13
C PHE A 256 -0.76 -1.71 8.28
N ASP A 257 0.20 -1.32 7.44
CA ASP A 257 1.59 -1.71 7.60
C ASP A 257 2.28 -0.70 8.53
N SER A 258 2.24 -1.03 9.80
CA SER A 258 2.67 -0.11 10.84
C SER A 258 2.89 -0.82 12.17
N HIS A 259 3.60 -0.18 13.09
CA HIS A 259 3.88 -0.77 14.39
C HIS A 259 3.72 0.22 15.55
N ALA A 260 3.41 -0.32 16.74
CA ALA A 260 3.38 0.44 17.97
C ALA A 260 4.77 0.99 18.31
N TYR A 261 4.82 2.10 19.06
CA TYR A 261 6.09 2.60 19.58
C TYR A 261 6.87 1.50 20.29
N ARG A 262 8.19 1.52 20.17
CA ARG A 262 9.06 0.50 20.73
C ARG A 262 9.06 0.47 22.26
N THR A 263 8.54 1.53 22.88
CA THR A 263 8.34 1.68 24.33
C THR A 263 7.10 0.98 24.87
N GLU A 264 6.17 0.58 23.99
CA GLU A 264 4.89 0.02 24.41
C GLU A 264 5.01 -1.42 24.95
N ASP A 265 4.14 -1.75 25.89
CA ASP A 265 3.86 -3.12 26.33
C ASP A 265 2.87 -3.83 25.39
N GLU A 266 2.35 -4.98 25.80
CA GLU A 266 1.36 -5.71 25.01
C GLU A 266 0.04 -4.94 24.87
N ALA A 267 -0.42 -4.28 25.93
CA ALA A 267 -1.65 -3.48 25.89
C ALA A 267 -1.54 -2.33 24.88
N GLY A 268 -0.41 -1.62 24.90
CA GLY A 268 -0.14 -0.54 23.94
C GLY A 268 -0.08 -0.99 22.50
N VAL A 269 0.30 -2.26 22.21
CA VAL A 269 0.21 -2.84 20.85
C VAL A 269 -1.24 -2.97 20.39
N TRP A 270 -2.13 -3.41 21.27
CA TRP A 270 -3.55 -3.54 20.92
C TRP A 270 -4.26 -2.20 20.83
N ASP A 271 -3.87 -1.23 21.67
CA ASP A 271 -4.33 0.16 21.52
C ASP A 271 -3.89 0.78 20.21
N PHE A 272 -2.67 0.48 19.78
CA PHE A 272 -2.16 0.89 18.46
C PHE A 272 -2.99 0.30 17.32
N ALA A 273 -3.23 -1.02 17.32
CA ALA A 273 -4.02 -1.68 16.28
C ALA A 273 -5.46 -1.13 16.23
N THR A 274 -6.11 -1.02 17.38
CA THR A 274 -7.44 -0.42 17.50
C THR A 274 -7.44 1.03 17.02
N GLY A 275 -6.42 1.79 17.40
CA GLY A 275 -6.26 3.20 17.05
C GLY A 275 -6.12 3.43 15.54
N SER A 276 -5.38 2.56 14.82
CA SER A 276 -5.25 2.65 13.37
C SER A 276 -6.59 2.43 12.65
N MET A 277 -7.31 1.37 12.99
CA MET A 277 -8.64 1.10 12.43
C MET A 277 -9.65 2.22 12.78
N ARG A 278 -9.65 2.67 14.02
CA ARG A 278 -10.56 3.73 14.49
C ARG A 278 -10.26 5.07 13.80
N ALA A 279 -8.99 5.41 13.57
CA ALA A 279 -8.62 6.63 12.85
C ALA A 279 -9.23 6.66 11.46
N TYR A 280 -9.13 5.55 10.70
CA TYR A 280 -9.76 5.45 9.40
C TYR A 280 -11.27 5.67 9.47
N LEU A 281 -11.97 5.01 10.38
CA LEU A 281 -13.43 5.11 10.52
C LEU A 281 -13.89 6.53 10.93
N ILE A 282 -13.14 7.20 11.81
CA ILE A 282 -13.41 8.60 12.17
C ILE A 282 -13.26 9.50 10.95
N LEU A 283 -12.18 9.33 10.19
CA LEU A 283 -11.96 10.13 8.98
C LEU A 283 -13.01 9.85 7.90
N LYS A 284 -13.45 8.61 7.76
CA LYS A 284 -14.56 8.23 6.86
C LYS A 284 -15.88 8.95 7.24
N ASP A 285 -16.23 9.02 8.53
CA ASP A 285 -17.39 9.81 8.97
C ASP A 285 -17.24 11.29 8.63
N LYS A 286 -16.03 11.83 8.82
CA LYS A 286 -15.74 13.23 8.45
C LYS A 286 -15.81 13.47 6.94
N VAL A 287 -15.45 12.49 6.10
CA VAL A 287 -15.64 12.57 4.65
C VAL A 287 -17.13 12.69 4.30
N ALA A 288 -17.99 11.88 4.92
CA ALA A 288 -19.43 11.97 4.71
C ALA A 288 -19.98 13.35 5.09
N ARG A 289 -19.53 13.92 6.21
CA ARG A 289 -19.90 15.30 6.62
C ARG A 289 -19.38 16.35 5.67
N PHE A 290 -18.13 16.26 5.21
CA PHE A 290 -17.55 17.18 4.23
C PHE A 290 -18.36 17.17 2.93
N ASN A 291 -18.71 16.01 2.43
CA ASN A 291 -19.50 15.87 1.21
C ASN A 291 -20.95 16.34 1.36
N ALA A 292 -21.48 16.40 2.58
CA ALA A 292 -22.83 16.88 2.88
C ALA A 292 -22.89 18.36 3.30
N ASP A 293 -21.75 19.02 3.57
CA ASP A 293 -21.71 20.39 4.06
C ASP A 293 -22.08 21.40 2.96
N PRO A 294 -23.15 22.19 3.12
CA PRO A 294 -23.64 23.05 2.05
C PRO A 294 -22.70 24.20 1.70
N GLU A 295 -21.95 24.75 2.68
CA GLU A 295 -21.01 25.84 2.41
C GLU A 295 -19.79 25.31 1.64
N ILE A 296 -19.27 24.14 2.03
CA ILE A 296 -18.17 23.48 1.30
C ILE A 296 -18.60 23.16 -0.14
N GLN A 297 -19.78 22.57 -0.32
CA GLN A 297 -20.27 22.22 -1.66
C GLN A 297 -20.53 23.44 -2.53
N GLN A 298 -21.02 24.55 -1.95
CA GLN A 298 -21.14 25.79 -2.65
C GLN A 298 -19.79 26.34 -3.15
N LEU A 299 -18.76 26.36 -2.28
CA LEU A 299 -17.42 26.81 -2.65
C LEU A 299 -16.80 25.92 -3.73
N LEU A 300 -16.97 24.61 -3.65
CA LEU A 300 -16.50 23.67 -4.67
C LEU A 300 -17.19 23.94 -6.02
N ALA A 301 -18.49 24.14 -6.03
CA ALA A 301 -19.23 24.48 -7.25
C ALA A 301 -18.78 25.82 -7.86
N GLU A 302 -18.43 26.81 -7.04
CA GLU A 302 -17.87 28.08 -7.50
C GLU A 302 -16.49 27.89 -8.14
N VAL A 303 -15.64 27.04 -7.55
CA VAL A 303 -14.33 26.67 -8.11
C VAL A 303 -14.49 25.99 -9.47
N ASP A 304 -15.44 25.09 -9.61
CA ASP A 304 -15.72 24.37 -10.86
C ASP A 304 -16.43 25.23 -11.92
N GLY A 305 -16.69 26.49 -11.64
CA GLY A 305 -17.39 27.40 -12.55
C GLY A 305 -18.87 27.04 -12.76
N GLY A 306 -19.51 26.46 -11.74
CA GLY A 306 -20.91 26.06 -11.72
C GLY A 306 -21.22 24.76 -12.48
N LYS A 307 -20.24 24.03 -12.91
CA LYS A 307 -20.38 22.75 -13.62
C LYS A 307 -19.62 21.63 -12.87
N ALA A 308 -19.96 21.42 -11.59
CA ALA A 308 -19.30 20.42 -10.75
C ALA A 308 -19.18 19.07 -11.47
N GLY A 309 -17.95 18.59 -11.64
CA GLY A 309 -17.64 17.25 -12.10
C GLY A 309 -17.89 16.93 -13.58
N ALA A 310 -18.31 17.89 -14.40
CA ALA A 310 -18.49 17.64 -15.83
C ALA A 310 -17.14 17.51 -16.55
N ARG A 311 -16.77 16.29 -16.95
CA ARG A 311 -15.64 16.08 -17.89
C ARG A 311 -16.04 16.64 -19.25
N VAL A 312 -15.64 17.89 -19.52
CA VAL A 312 -15.74 18.50 -20.85
C VAL A 312 -14.56 18.00 -21.68
N SER A 313 -14.82 17.46 -22.87
CA SER A 313 -13.74 16.98 -23.74
C SER A 313 -12.87 18.14 -24.26
N PHE A 314 -11.57 17.90 -24.43
CA PHE A 314 -10.69 18.93 -25.00
C PHE A 314 -11.11 19.36 -26.42
N SER A 315 -11.80 18.50 -27.16
CA SER A 315 -12.36 18.84 -28.47
C SER A 315 -13.48 19.89 -28.36
N GLU A 316 -14.31 19.82 -27.32
CA GLU A 316 -15.34 20.85 -27.04
C GLU A 316 -14.70 22.14 -26.53
N LEU A 317 -13.64 22.04 -25.71
CA LEU A 317 -12.92 23.23 -25.21
C LEU A 317 -12.21 24.03 -26.30
N ARG A 318 -11.82 23.40 -27.42
CA ARG A 318 -11.08 24.04 -28.53
C ARG A 318 -11.71 25.34 -29.02
N ASN A 319 -13.02 25.43 -29.01
CA ASN A 319 -13.78 26.58 -29.54
C ASN A 319 -14.51 27.36 -28.44
N THR A 320 -14.23 27.07 -27.16
CA THR A 320 -14.88 27.77 -26.05
C THR A 320 -14.39 29.21 -26.00
N LYS A 321 -15.34 30.13 -25.95
CA LYS A 321 -15.06 31.57 -25.78
C LYS A 321 -14.92 31.87 -24.29
N PHE A 322 -13.96 32.69 -23.93
CA PHE A 322 -13.72 33.12 -22.56
C PHE A 322 -13.29 34.58 -22.49
N ASP A 323 -13.51 35.19 -21.33
CA ASP A 323 -12.96 36.50 -20.98
C ASP A 323 -11.63 36.30 -20.22
N LEU A 324 -10.53 36.63 -20.89
CA LEU A 324 -9.19 36.46 -20.31
C LEU A 324 -8.96 37.39 -19.10
N ALA A 325 -9.55 38.61 -19.09
CA ALA A 325 -9.40 39.52 -17.96
C ALA A 325 -10.13 38.99 -16.73
N ALA A 326 -11.32 38.44 -16.89
CA ALA A 326 -12.08 37.79 -15.84
C ALA A 326 -11.35 36.55 -15.29
N LEU A 327 -10.77 35.73 -16.17
CA LEU A 327 -9.97 34.56 -15.73
C LEU A 327 -8.75 34.97 -14.91
N ARG A 328 -8.05 36.04 -15.31
CA ARG A 328 -6.85 36.54 -14.61
C ARG A 328 -7.16 37.19 -13.27
N SER A 329 -8.34 37.73 -13.08
CA SER A 329 -8.75 38.37 -11.82
C SER A 329 -9.52 37.46 -10.87
N ARG A 330 -9.80 36.22 -11.30
CA ARG A 330 -10.59 35.24 -10.50
C ARG A 330 -9.85 34.81 -9.23
N GLY A 331 -10.54 34.94 -8.08
CA GLY A 331 -10.16 34.25 -6.81
C GLY A 331 -10.83 32.89 -6.74
N TYR A 332 -10.21 31.97 -6.01
CA TYR A 332 -10.68 30.56 -5.91
C TYR A 332 -11.19 30.17 -4.53
N ALA A 333 -11.17 31.09 -3.56
CA ALA A 333 -11.61 30.88 -2.18
C ALA A 333 -10.97 29.66 -1.47
N TYR A 334 -9.79 29.26 -1.90
CA TYR A 334 -9.09 28.08 -1.34
C TYR A 334 -8.75 28.25 0.14
N GLU A 335 -8.41 29.46 0.59
CA GLU A 335 -8.17 29.74 2.02
C GLU A 335 -9.44 29.46 2.86
N ARG A 336 -10.62 29.85 2.38
CA ARG A 336 -11.89 29.58 3.06
C ARG A 336 -12.20 28.08 3.07
N LEU A 337 -12.03 27.40 1.95
CA LEU A 337 -12.25 25.96 1.83
C LEU A 337 -11.32 25.19 2.75
N ASP A 338 -10.04 25.58 2.83
CA ASP A 338 -9.07 24.97 3.70
C ASP A 338 -9.40 25.18 5.18
N GLN A 339 -9.82 26.40 5.56
CA GLN A 339 -10.28 26.71 6.91
C GLN A 339 -11.48 25.85 7.31
N LEU A 340 -12.48 25.71 6.44
CA LEU A 340 -13.65 24.87 6.71
C LEU A 340 -13.28 23.41 6.89
N THR A 341 -12.30 22.92 6.12
CA THR A 341 -11.75 21.58 6.28
C THR A 341 -11.12 21.40 7.66
N MET A 342 -10.33 22.38 8.11
CA MET A 342 -9.72 22.34 9.45
C MET A 342 -10.78 22.39 10.56
N GLU A 343 -11.80 23.24 10.44
CA GLU A 343 -12.92 23.31 11.39
C GLU A 343 -13.65 21.97 11.52
N LEU A 344 -13.89 21.30 10.36
CA LEU A 344 -14.48 19.98 10.34
C LEU A 344 -13.59 18.94 11.04
N LEU A 345 -12.30 18.94 10.74
CA LEU A 345 -11.35 18.00 11.34
C LEU A 345 -11.24 18.19 12.84
N LEU A 346 -11.24 19.43 13.31
CA LEU A 346 -11.18 19.79 14.74
C LEU A 346 -12.52 19.59 15.47
N GLY A 347 -13.60 19.30 14.74
CA GLY A 347 -14.90 19.00 15.36
C GLY A 347 -15.68 20.22 15.82
N VAL A 348 -15.33 21.43 15.31
CA VAL A 348 -16.07 22.68 15.59
C VAL A 348 -17.09 23.00 14.49
N ARG A 349 -17.16 22.12 13.49
CA ARG A 349 -18.12 22.14 12.40
C ARG A 349 -18.79 20.79 12.22
#